data_2807d62c2a1f45341134fa4c06658ca3
#
_entry.id   2807d62c2a1f45341134fa4c06658ca3
#
_cell.length_a   1.000
_cell.length_b   1.000
_cell.length_c   1.000
_cell.angle_alpha   90.00
_cell.angle_beta   90.00
_cell.angle_gamma   90.00
#
_symmetry.space_group_name_H-M   'P 1'
#
loop_
_entity.id
_entity.type
_entity.pdbx_description
1 polymer ?
#
loop_
_entity_poly.entity_id
_entity_poly.type
_entity_poly.pdbx_seq_one_letter_code
_entity_poly.pdbx_strand_id
1 'polypeptide(L)'
;MDKTLKEMIAEDLGLKKDKSLNESYVTAAKKYDVTTELLSKKNIEAHNQLLAKYVDDLNTVSAKLDTVSREDANLNHSEFRGLKIDETYNLNAAYLHAMFFENIGDPNSTITMDSMTFLRLERDFGSFDA
;
A
#
# COMPACT_ATOMS: atom_id res chain seq x y z
N MET A 1 -3.45 23.56 8.13
CA MET A 1 -2.43 23.01 7.23
C MET A 1 -3.02 21.78 6.56
N ASP A 2 -3.24 21.85 5.28
CA ASP A 2 -3.78 20.70 4.53
C ASP A 2 -2.74 19.60 4.45
N LYS A 3 -3.11 18.38 4.85
CA LYS A 3 -2.25 17.21 4.71
C LYS A 3 -2.03 16.94 3.21
N THR A 4 -0.79 16.62 2.84
CA THR A 4 -0.50 16.21 1.46
C THR A 4 -1.12 14.84 1.18
N LEU A 5 -1.40 14.54 -0.09
CA LEU A 5 -1.92 13.23 -0.50
C LEU A 5 -1.03 12.07 -0.02
N LYS A 6 0.29 12.26 -0.02
CA LYS A 6 1.27 11.28 0.49
C LYS A 6 1.10 11.02 2.00
N GLU A 7 0.85 12.05 2.79
CA GLU A 7 0.61 11.91 4.23
C GLU A 7 -0.69 11.17 4.54
N MET A 8 -1.74 11.43 3.77
CA MET A 8 -3.01 10.72 3.90
C MET A 8 -2.86 9.22 3.56
N ILE A 9 -2.17 8.91 2.46
CA ILE A 9 -1.91 7.52 2.05
C ILE A 9 -1.04 6.80 3.09
N ALA A 10 0.01 7.45 3.60
CA ALA A 10 0.88 6.86 4.63
C ALA A 10 0.12 6.56 5.93
N GLU A 11 -0.82 7.42 6.31
CA GLU A 11 -1.68 7.23 7.48
C GLU A 11 -2.64 6.06 7.28
N ASP A 12 -3.29 5.96 6.12
CA ASP A 12 -4.20 4.85 5.77
C ASP A 12 -3.47 3.50 5.72
N LEU A 13 -2.23 3.49 5.23
CA LEU A 13 -1.39 2.29 5.21
C LEU A 13 -0.81 1.92 6.58
N GLY A 14 -1.05 2.73 7.61
CA GLY A 14 -0.48 2.54 8.95
C GLY A 14 1.05 2.65 8.97
N LEU A 15 1.64 3.36 8.00
CA LEU A 15 3.08 3.59 7.91
C LEU A 15 3.51 4.61 8.97
N LYS A 16 4.47 4.23 9.83
CA LYS A 16 4.99 5.13 10.87
C LYS A 16 6.04 6.06 10.27
N LYS A 17 5.87 7.35 10.51
CA LYS A 17 6.88 8.35 10.17
C LYS A 17 8.02 8.28 11.19
N ASP A 18 9.24 7.97 10.76
CA ASP A 18 10.42 8.08 11.61
C ASP A 18 10.83 9.56 11.72
N LYS A 19 10.85 10.08 12.96
CA LYS A 19 11.15 11.48 13.23
C LYS A 19 12.65 11.82 13.21
N SER A 20 13.52 10.81 13.01
CA SER A 20 14.97 10.98 13.18
C SER A 20 15.72 11.47 11.94
N LEU A 21 15.07 11.50 10.78
CA LEU A 21 15.70 11.92 9.52
C LEU A 21 15.07 13.22 9.00
N ASN A 22 15.87 14.27 8.88
CA ASN A 22 15.50 15.54 8.28
C ASN A 22 14.92 15.33 6.88
N GLU A 23 13.65 15.65 6.73
CA GLU A 23 12.93 15.94 5.48
C GLU A 23 12.71 14.82 4.45
N SER A 24 13.29 13.65 4.55
CA SER A 24 12.88 12.52 3.72
C SER A 24 11.80 11.70 4.44
N TYR A 25 10.73 11.35 3.73
CA TYR A 25 9.68 10.47 4.24
C TYR A 25 10.22 9.05 4.38
N VAL A 26 10.81 8.75 5.53
CA VAL A 26 11.15 7.38 5.87
C VAL A 26 9.94 6.77 6.58
N THR A 27 9.32 5.81 5.94
CA THR A 27 8.22 5.03 6.49
C THR A 27 8.69 3.60 6.73
N ALA A 28 8.18 2.97 7.79
CA ALA A 28 8.41 1.56 8.04
C ALA A 28 7.13 0.78 7.72
N ALA A 29 7.28 -0.36 7.06
CA ALA A 29 6.15 -1.23 6.76
C ALA A 29 5.52 -1.76 8.05
N LYS A 30 4.20 -1.77 8.09
CA LYS A 30 3.45 -2.48 9.14
C LYS A 30 3.65 -3.98 8.92
N LYS A 31 3.97 -4.72 9.99
CA LYS A 31 3.95 -6.18 9.96
C LYS A 31 2.56 -6.67 10.34
N TYR A 32 2.00 -7.52 9.49
CA TYR A 32 0.71 -8.15 9.72
C TYR A 32 0.91 -9.55 10.30
N ASP A 33 0.34 -9.79 11.47
CA ASP A 33 0.27 -11.12 12.08
C ASP A 33 -1.17 -11.64 11.88
N VAL A 34 -1.37 -12.25 10.72
CA VAL A 34 -2.68 -12.74 10.30
C VAL A 34 -2.72 -14.25 10.43
N THR A 35 -3.76 -14.77 11.06
CA THR A 35 -4.05 -16.19 11.09
C THR A 35 -5.29 -16.46 10.24
N THR A 36 -5.15 -17.28 9.21
CA THR A 36 -6.25 -17.64 8.31
C THR A 36 -6.11 -19.10 7.88
N GLU A 37 -7.22 -19.76 7.61
CA GLU A 37 -7.25 -21.12 7.04
C GLU A 37 -6.93 -21.14 5.54
N LEU A 38 -7.04 -19.98 4.86
CA LEU A 38 -6.86 -19.86 3.40
C LEU A 38 -5.40 -19.86 2.98
N LEU A 39 -4.49 -19.39 3.84
CA LEU A 39 -3.08 -19.22 3.50
C LEU A 39 -2.16 -19.79 4.57
N SER A 40 -1.07 -20.41 4.13
CA SER A 40 -0.05 -20.89 5.04
C SER A 40 0.73 -19.75 5.70
N LYS A 41 1.25 -19.98 6.90
CA LYS A 41 2.13 -19.02 7.60
C LYS A 41 3.33 -18.60 6.74
N LYS A 42 3.89 -19.53 5.95
CA LYS A 42 5.01 -19.25 5.03
C LYS A 42 4.60 -18.26 3.94
N ASN A 43 3.39 -18.37 3.43
CA ASN A 43 2.87 -17.44 2.43
C ASN A 43 2.66 -16.04 3.04
N ILE A 44 2.07 -15.96 4.22
CA ILE A 44 1.87 -14.70 4.94
C ILE A 44 3.22 -14.02 5.24
N GLU A 45 4.22 -14.75 5.69
CA GLU A 45 5.56 -14.20 5.93
C GLU A 45 6.22 -13.70 4.64
N ALA A 46 6.10 -14.44 3.52
CA ALA A 46 6.61 -14.01 2.22
C ALA A 46 5.96 -12.70 1.76
N HIS A 47 4.65 -12.53 1.94
CA HIS A 47 3.96 -11.29 1.60
C HIS A 47 4.32 -10.13 2.55
N ASN A 48 4.57 -10.38 3.83
CA ASN A 48 5.12 -9.36 4.75
C ASN A 48 6.51 -8.88 4.30
N GLN A 49 7.38 -9.80 3.85
CA GLN A 49 8.70 -9.45 3.32
C GLN A 49 8.60 -8.63 2.03
N LEU A 50 7.66 -8.97 1.14
CA LEU A 50 7.40 -8.19 -0.07
C LEU A 50 6.90 -6.78 0.27
N LEU A 51 5.96 -6.66 1.21
CA LEU A 51 5.48 -5.35 1.65
C LEU A 51 6.62 -4.50 2.21
N ALA A 52 7.45 -5.07 3.08
CA ALA A 52 8.61 -4.37 3.63
C ALA A 52 9.56 -3.90 2.53
N LYS A 53 9.84 -4.77 1.54
CA LYS A 53 10.69 -4.42 0.40
C LYS A 53 10.13 -3.26 -0.43
N TYR A 54 8.84 -3.27 -0.76
CA TYR A 54 8.23 -2.19 -1.53
C TYR A 54 8.25 -0.85 -0.78
N VAL A 55 8.09 -0.87 0.53
CA VAL A 55 8.20 0.33 1.37
C VAL A 55 9.64 0.85 1.40
N ASP A 56 10.64 0.00 1.52
CA ASP A 56 12.05 0.38 1.48
C ASP A 56 12.47 0.93 0.11
N ASP A 57 12.01 0.28 -0.97
CA ASP A 57 12.25 0.74 -2.34
C ASP A 57 11.56 2.11 -2.58
N LEU A 58 10.34 2.31 -2.05
CA LEU A 58 9.64 3.60 -2.12
C LEU A 58 10.40 4.70 -1.39
N ASN A 59 10.92 4.42 -0.19
CA ASN A 59 11.76 5.37 0.56
C ASN A 59 13.02 5.76 -0.24
N THR A 60 13.67 4.77 -0.85
CA THR A 60 14.87 4.98 -1.69
C THR A 60 14.57 5.85 -2.90
N VAL A 61 13.48 5.55 -3.60
CA VAL A 61 13.04 6.33 -4.78
C VAL A 61 12.64 7.74 -4.38
N SER A 62 11.93 7.91 -3.27
CA SER A 62 11.54 9.23 -2.76
C SER A 62 12.75 10.10 -2.44
N ALA A 63 13.78 9.54 -1.80
CA ALA A 63 15.02 10.25 -1.52
C ALA A 63 15.76 10.69 -2.82
N LYS A 64 15.78 9.84 -3.83
CA LYS A 64 16.34 10.18 -5.15
C LYS A 64 15.54 11.29 -5.85
N LEU A 65 14.20 11.24 -5.76
CA LEU A 65 13.32 12.27 -6.34
C LEU A 65 13.53 13.65 -5.73
N ASP A 66 13.94 13.72 -4.45
CA ASP A 66 14.23 14.98 -3.79
C ASP A 66 15.50 15.67 -4.33
N THR A 67 16.43 14.89 -4.89
CA THR A 67 17.75 15.37 -5.35
C THR A 67 17.95 15.37 -6.86
N VAL A 68 17.10 14.67 -7.62
CA VAL A 68 17.23 14.55 -9.07
C VAL A 68 16.97 15.88 -9.78
N SER A 69 17.80 16.18 -10.80
CA SER A 69 17.58 17.36 -11.66
C SER A 69 16.24 17.23 -12.40
N ARG A 70 15.49 18.33 -12.41
CA ARG A 70 14.24 18.46 -13.17
C ARG A 70 14.42 19.21 -14.48
N GLU A 71 15.60 19.80 -14.71
CA GLU A 71 15.88 20.60 -15.91
C GLU A 71 15.85 19.76 -17.18
N ASP A 72 16.35 18.51 -17.09
CA ASP A 72 16.37 17.57 -18.21
C ASP A 72 15.14 16.65 -18.25
N ALA A 73 14.12 16.92 -17.42
CA ALA A 73 12.93 16.09 -17.34
C ALA A 73 12.15 16.12 -18.67
N ASN A 74 11.91 14.95 -19.24
CA ASN A 74 11.14 14.79 -20.46
C ASN A 74 10.30 13.51 -20.44
N LEU A 75 9.43 13.36 -21.44
CA LEU A 75 8.46 12.25 -21.49
C LEU A 75 9.06 10.90 -21.92
N ASN A 76 10.30 10.87 -22.40
CA ASN A 76 10.91 9.65 -22.94
C ASN A 76 11.91 9.00 -21.95
N HIS A 77 13.14 9.52 -21.86
CA HIS A 77 14.25 8.83 -21.20
C HIS A 77 14.96 9.70 -20.15
N SER A 78 14.21 10.47 -19.36
CA SER A 78 14.82 11.21 -18.26
C SER A 78 14.88 10.37 -16.99
N GLU A 79 15.91 10.61 -16.17
CA GLU A 79 16.03 9.97 -14.85
C GLU A 79 14.81 10.29 -13.97
N PHE A 80 14.37 11.55 -13.99
CA PHE A 80 13.17 11.98 -13.25
C PHE A 80 11.94 11.14 -13.62
N ARG A 81 11.72 10.89 -14.92
CA ARG A 81 10.60 10.04 -15.37
C ARG A 81 10.74 8.61 -14.87
N GLY A 82 11.93 8.01 -14.94
CA GLY A 82 12.20 6.68 -14.42
C GLY A 82 11.87 6.56 -12.95
N LEU A 83 12.34 7.49 -12.14
CA LEU A 83 12.04 7.55 -10.71
C LEU A 83 10.55 7.73 -10.41
N LYS A 84 9.81 8.49 -11.23
CA LYS A 84 8.34 8.63 -11.07
C LYS A 84 7.57 7.35 -11.39
N ILE A 85 8.06 6.54 -12.33
CA ILE A 85 7.51 5.22 -12.62
C ILE A 85 7.76 4.29 -11.43
N ASP A 86 8.99 4.26 -10.93
CA ASP A 86 9.39 3.42 -9.79
C ASP A 86 8.62 3.82 -8.52
N GLU A 87 8.44 5.13 -8.26
CA GLU A 87 7.61 5.62 -7.16
C GLU A 87 6.18 5.08 -7.26
N THR A 88 5.56 5.19 -8.42
CA THR A 88 4.19 4.72 -8.65
C THR A 88 4.08 3.21 -8.47
N TYR A 89 5.04 2.45 -8.99
CA TYR A 89 5.08 1.00 -8.87
C TYR A 89 5.17 0.57 -7.41
N ASN A 90 6.14 1.08 -6.66
CA ASN A 90 6.36 0.70 -5.27
C ASN A 90 5.21 1.15 -4.35
N LEU A 91 4.65 2.35 -4.59
CA LEU A 91 3.50 2.84 -3.85
C LEU A 91 2.28 1.95 -4.05
N ASN A 92 1.96 1.62 -5.30
CA ASN A 92 0.83 0.75 -5.61
C ASN A 92 1.03 -0.66 -5.05
N ALA A 93 2.24 -1.22 -5.15
CA ALA A 93 2.55 -2.53 -4.61
C ALA A 93 2.43 -2.57 -3.08
N ALA A 94 2.92 -1.55 -2.37
CA ALA A 94 2.75 -1.43 -0.92
C ALA A 94 1.28 -1.32 -0.53
N TYR A 95 0.52 -0.49 -1.23
CA TYR A 95 -0.91 -0.31 -0.98
C TYR A 95 -1.71 -1.61 -1.18
N LEU A 96 -1.48 -2.30 -2.30
CA LEU A 96 -2.18 -3.55 -2.61
C LEU A 96 -1.85 -4.67 -1.61
N HIS A 97 -0.61 -4.75 -1.11
CA HIS A 97 -0.25 -5.71 -0.08
C HIS A 97 -0.91 -5.39 1.27
N ALA A 98 -1.00 -4.11 1.64
CA ALA A 98 -1.72 -3.71 2.84
C ALA A 98 -3.21 -4.07 2.75
N MET A 99 -3.87 -3.74 1.63
CA MET A 99 -5.26 -4.13 1.38
C MET A 99 -5.47 -5.64 1.39
N PHE A 100 -4.54 -6.39 0.80
CA PHE A 100 -4.58 -7.85 0.84
C PHE A 100 -4.62 -8.37 2.28
N PHE A 101 -3.72 -7.89 3.15
CA PHE A 101 -3.71 -8.30 4.55
C PHE A 101 -4.97 -7.89 5.31
N GLU A 102 -5.51 -6.72 5.05
CA GLU A 102 -6.72 -6.24 5.70
C GLU A 102 -7.96 -7.05 5.28
N ASN A 103 -8.00 -7.50 4.03
CA ASN A 103 -9.11 -8.32 3.54
C ASN A 103 -9.07 -9.77 4.04
N ILE A 104 -7.91 -10.31 4.36
CA ILE A 104 -7.78 -11.68 4.89
C ILE A 104 -7.63 -11.72 6.41
N GLY A 105 -7.55 -10.57 7.05
CA GLY A 105 -7.16 -10.42 8.45
C GLY A 105 -8.26 -10.71 9.47
N ASP A 106 -9.51 -10.80 9.05
CA ASP A 106 -10.65 -11.10 9.93
C ASP A 106 -11.38 -12.36 9.49
N PRO A 107 -10.95 -13.55 9.95
CA PRO A 107 -11.60 -14.82 9.60
C PRO A 107 -13.02 -14.93 10.17
N ASN A 108 -13.41 -14.05 11.08
CA ASN A 108 -14.74 -14.05 11.69
C ASN A 108 -15.66 -12.97 11.11
N SER A 109 -15.20 -12.18 10.15
CA SER A 109 -16.07 -11.21 9.51
C SER A 109 -17.10 -11.94 8.66
N THR A 110 -18.36 -11.80 9.03
CA THR A 110 -19.50 -12.31 8.27
C THR A 110 -20.18 -11.15 7.55
N ILE A 111 -20.55 -11.37 6.31
CA ILE A 111 -21.39 -10.42 5.58
C ILE A 111 -22.81 -10.60 6.10
N THR A 112 -23.29 -9.61 6.85
CA THR A 112 -24.65 -9.62 7.39
C THR A 112 -25.62 -8.95 6.41
N MET A 113 -26.91 -9.30 6.48
CA MET A 113 -27.96 -8.79 5.57
C MET A 113 -28.13 -7.28 5.60
N ASP A 114 -27.71 -6.62 6.67
CA ASP A 114 -27.72 -5.15 6.84
C ASP A 114 -26.42 -4.49 6.38
N SER A 115 -25.40 -5.27 5.97
CA SER A 115 -24.15 -4.73 5.49
C SER A 115 -24.29 -4.11 4.09
N MET A 116 -23.55 -3.04 3.84
CA MET A 116 -23.51 -2.41 2.50
C MET A 116 -23.01 -3.39 1.43
N THR A 117 -22.13 -4.31 1.79
CA THR A 117 -21.61 -5.35 0.88
C THR A 117 -22.73 -6.28 0.44
N PHE A 118 -23.56 -6.78 1.38
CA PHE A 118 -24.71 -7.62 1.08
C PHE A 118 -25.69 -6.92 0.13
N LEU A 119 -26.08 -5.68 0.47
CA LEU A 119 -27.02 -4.91 -0.33
C LEU A 119 -26.52 -4.64 -1.76
N ARG A 120 -25.22 -4.41 -1.93
CA ARG A 120 -24.63 -4.22 -3.26
C ARG A 120 -24.58 -5.51 -4.06
N LEU A 121 -24.22 -6.64 -3.43
CA LEU A 121 -24.21 -7.93 -4.11
C LEU A 121 -25.61 -8.34 -4.56
N GLU A 122 -26.63 -8.19 -3.68
CA GLU A 122 -28.03 -8.44 -4.08
C GLU A 122 -28.47 -7.54 -5.23
N ARG A 123 -28.15 -6.25 -5.17
CA ARG A 123 -28.50 -5.31 -6.23
C ARG A 123 -27.88 -5.68 -7.58
N ASP A 124 -26.60 -6.00 -7.58
CA ASP A 124 -25.80 -6.13 -8.82
C ASP A 124 -25.90 -7.54 -9.42
N PHE A 125 -26.10 -8.56 -8.60
CA PHE A 125 -26.15 -9.97 -9.00
C PHE A 125 -27.50 -10.64 -8.77
N GLY A 126 -28.45 -9.96 -8.15
CA GLY A 126 -29.79 -10.46 -7.89
C GLY A 126 -29.91 -11.43 -6.71
N SER A 127 -28.79 -11.89 -6.16
CA SER A 127 -28.71 -12.75 -4.98
C SER A 127 -27.33 -12.68 -4.35
N PHE A 128 -27.25 -12.79 -3.02
CA PHE A 128 -25.98 -12.91 -2.31
C PHE A 128 -25.33 -14.30 -2.53
N ASP A 129 -26.14 -15.33 -2.77
CA ASP A 129 -25.73 -16.72 -2.93
C ASP A 129 -25.52 -17.14 -4.40
N ALA A 130 -25.55 -16.20 -5.33
CA ALA A 130 -25.48 -16.45 -6.77
C ALA A 130 -24.05 -16.71 -7.27
#